data_fb4f88bad9d0f9c244eab13bdcc12664
#
_entry.id   fb4f88bad9d0f9c244eab13bdcc12664
#
_cell.length_a   1.000
_cell.length_b   1.000
_cell.length_c   1.000
_cell.angle_alpha   90.00
_cell.angle_beta   90.00
_cell.angle_gamma   90.00
#
_symmetry.space_group_name_H-M   'P 1'
#
loop_
_entity.id
_entity.type
_entity.pdbx_description
1 polymer ?
#
loop_
_entity_poly.entity_id
_entity_poly.type
_entity_poly.pdbx_seq_one_letter_code
_entity_poly.pdbx_strand_id
1 'polypeptide(L)'
;LATKQLKDITEVEEEKDTPRWASVSPDGNKAIYLKNYNIWMMDKENLAKAIEDEKDSTIVETQLTFDGEYGYSYGLGNYRNEKVKDTLKRSRTSVYWSPDSKHFATIRSDLRNLQELWVINSVAKPRPTLESYQYQMPGEDGPTDYLYLFNVEDKSSKIIKTNRFKDQELSLEMPSFKQKDTYAK
;
A
#
# COMPACT_ATOMS: atom_id res chain seq x y z
N LEU A 1 -10.16 -24.54 -43.87
CA LEU A 1 -9.64 -25.16 -42.65
C LEU A 1 -8.31 -24.49 -42.36
N ALA A 2 -8.29 -23.56 -41.41
CA ALA A 2 -7.07 -22.89 -40.96
C ALA A 2 -6.26 -23.85 -40.08
N THR A 3 -5.06 -24.18 -40.49
CA THR A 3 -4.09 -24.95 -39.73
C THR A 3 -3.69 -24.16 -38.47
N LYS A 4 -4.14 -24.62 -37.32
CA LYS A 4 -3.63 -24.14 -36.04
C LYS A 4 -2.20 -24.64 -35.90
N GLN A 5 -1.22 -23.77 -36.04
CA GLN A 5 0.15 -24.06 -35.63
C GLN A 5 0.23 -24.04 -34.11
N LEU A 6 0.62 -25.16 -33.52
CA LEU A 6 1.04 -25.23 -32.11
C LEU A 6 2.39 -24.52 -31.99
N LYS A 7 2.44 -23.44 -31.20
CA LYS A 7 3.67 -22.77 -30.82
C LYS A 7 4.19 -23.45 -29.58
N ASP A 8 5.43 -23.92 -29.62
CA ASP A 8 6.11 -24.54 -28.49
C ASP A 8 6.25 -23.49 -27.36
N ILE A 9 5.79 -23.82 -26.15
CA ILE A 9 5.74 -22.92 -24.99
C ILE A 9 7.01 -23.04 -24.12
N THR A 10 8.04 -23.68 -24.62
CA THR A 10 9.26 -24.00 -23.87
C THR A 10 10.18 -22.81 -23.60
N GLU A 11 9.87 -21.60 -24.06
CA GLU A 11 10.62 -20.38 -23.76
C GLU A 11 9.70 -19.24 -23.29
N VAL A 12 8.81 -19.53 -22.34
CA VAL A 12 8.27 -18.45 -21.51
C VAL A 12 9.35 -18.13 -20.48
N GLU A 13 10.10 -17.04 -20.70
CA GLU A 13 10.82 -16.40 -19.61
C GLU A 13 9.82 -16.26 -18.46
N GLU A 14 10.06 -16.96 -17.35
CA GLU A 14 9.29 -16.76 -16.13
C GLU A 14 9.42 -15.28 -15.78
N GLU A 15 8.40 -14.47 -16.09
CA GLU A 15 8.32 -13.11 -15.57
C GLU A 15 8.41 -13.26 -14.04
N LYS A 16 9.53 -12.83 -13.47
CA LYS A 16 9.73 -12.84 -12.03
C LYS A 16 8.56 -12.07 -11.43
N ASP A 17 7.75 -12.75 -10.64
CA ASP A 17 6.53 -12.20 -10.05
C ASP A 17 6.83 -10.88 -9.33
N THR A 18 6.03 -9.86 -9.61
CA THR A 18 6.11 -8.57 -8.92
C THR A 18 6.02 -8.79 -7.42
N PRO A 19 6.97 -8.27 -6.62
CA PRO A 19 6.96 -8.48 -5.18
C PRO A 19 5.66 -7.98 -4.55
N ARG A 20 5.14 -8.71 -3.58
CA ARG A 20 3.86 -8.38 -2.92
C ARG A 20 3.83 -7.00 -2.26
N TRP A 21 5.00 -6.45 -1.94
CA TRP A 21 5.12 -5.13 -1.33
C TRP A 21 5.05 -3.98 -2.36
N ALA A 22 5.27 -4.24 -3.65
CA ALA A 22 5.30 -3.23 -4.69
C ALA A 22 3.92 -3.02 -5.31
N SER A 23 3.49 -1.76 -5.43
CA SER A 23 2.38 -1.34 -6.26
C SER A 23 2.92 -0.70 -7.53
N VAL A 24 2.94 -1.46 -8.62
CA VAL A 24 3.53 -1.03 -9.90
C VAL A 24 2.53 -0.19 -10.68
N SER A 25 3.03 0.87 -11.34
CA SER A 25 2.24 1.72 -12.23
C SER A 25 1.75 0.96 -13.47
N PRO A 26 0.64 1.37 -14.11
CA PRO A 26 0.10 0.72 -15.31
C PRO A 26 1.09 0.60 -16.46
N ASP A 27 2.02 1.56 -16.59
CA ASP A 27 3.09 1.55 -17.61
C ASP A 27 4.32 0.71 -17.22
N GLY A 28 4.35 0.15 -16.00
CA GLY A 28 5.44 -0.66 -15.47
C GLY A 28 6.71 0.10 -15.11
N ASN A 29 6.72 1.44 -15.17
CA ASN A 29 7.93 2.24 -15.00
C ASN A 29 8.24 2.65 -13.57
N LYS A 30 7.26 2.54 -12.66
CA LYS A 30 7.40 2.98 -11.27
C LYS A 30 6.73 2.01 -10.32
N ALA A 31 7.29 1.89 -9.13
CA ALA A 31 6.72 1.12 -8.02
C ALA A 31 6.63 1.98 -6.78
N ILE A 32 5.45 1.94 -6.13
CA ILE A 32 5.17 2.60 -4.85
C ILE A 32 5.10 1.55 -3.76
N TYR A 33 5.64 1.87 -2.59
CA TYR A 33 5.61 1.01 -1.41
C TYR A 33 5.73 1.85 -0.14
N LEU A 34 5.47 1.21 0.98
CA LEU A 34 5.62 1.78 2.32
C LEU A 34 6.95 1.34 2.94
N LYS A 35 7.66 2.28 3.56
CA LYS A 35 8.86 2.03 4.34
C LYS A 35 8.94 3.09 5.44
N ASN A 36 9.16 2.68 6.67
CA ASN A 36 9.20 3.56 7.83
C ASN A 36 7.98 4.51 7.89
N TYR A 37 6.77 3.95 7.76
CA TYR A 37 5.48 4.67 7.76
C TYR A 37 5.26 5.67 6.62
N ASN A 38 6.24 5.84 5.73
CA ASN A 38 6.22 6.80 4.64
C ASN A 38 6.09 6.13 3.28
N ILE A 39 5.56 6.88 2.31
CA ILE A 39 5.51 6.47 0.91
C ILE A 39 6.88 6.65 0.28
N TRP A 40 7.31 5.61 -0.40
CA TRP A 40 8.53 5.56 -1.19
C TRP A 40 8.23 5.11 -2.61
N MET A 41 9.10 5.47 -3.51
CA MET A 41 9.03 5.17 -4.93
C MET A 41 10.38 4.70 -5.45
N MET A 42 10.35 3.77 -6.39
CA MET A 42 11.50 3.41 -7.22
C MET A 42 11.09 3.30 -8.70
N ASP A 43 12.05 3.42 -9.58
CA ASP A 43 11.86 3.18 -11.00
C ASP A 43 11.95 1.67 -11.35
N LYS A 44 11.70 1.36 -12.62
CA LYS A 44 11.71 0.00 -13.14
C LYS A 44 13.06 -0.70 -12.97
N GLU A 45 14.17 0.03 -13.17
CA GLU A 45 15.51 -0.55 -13.08
C GLU A 45 15.84 -0.94 -11.62
N ASN A 46 15.52 -0.06 -10.68
CA ASN A 46 15.70 -0.34 -9.25
C ASN A 46 14.73 -1.40 -8.73
N LEU A 47 13.51 -1.47 -9.28
CA LEU A 47 12.58 -2.55 -8.99
C LEU A 47 13.15 -3.91 -9.45
N ALA A 48 13.72 -3.98 -10.64
CA ALA A 48 14.35 -5.19 -11.15
C ALA A 48 15.49 -5.67 -10.24
N LYS A 49 16.37 -4.75 -9.80
CA LYS A 49 17.42 -5.06 -8.81
C LYS A 49 16.83 -5.58 -7.49
N ALA A 50 15.76 -4.93 -6.99
CA ALA A 50 15.12 -5.35 -5.74
C ALA A 50 14.40 -6.71 -5.83
N ILE A 51 14.02 -7.15 -7.03
CA ILE A 51 13.49 -8.49 -7.31
C ILE A 51 14.62 -9.53 -7.30
N GLU A 52 15.80 -9.16 -7.76
CA GLU A 52 16.98 -10.05 -7.76
C GLU A 52 17.59 -10.18 -6.37
N ASP A 53 17.89 -9.05 -5.74
CA ASP A 53 18.38 -8.97 -4.37
C ASP A 53 17.76 -7.76 -3.65
N GLU A 54 16.85 -8.03 -2.72
CA GLU A 54 16.16 -6.98 -1.94
C GLU A 54 17.14 -6.11 -1.12
N LYS A 55 18.35 -6.62 -0.85
CA LYS A 55 19.39 -5.94 -0.05
C LYS A 55 20.48 -5.29 -0.88
N ASP A 56 20.36 -5.29 -2.19
CA ASP A 56 21.36 -4.64 -3.07
C ASP A 56 21.52 -3.16 -2.68
N SER A 57 22.74 -2.79 -2.30
CA SER A 57 23.09 -1.44 -1.87
C SER A 57 23.08 -0.40 -3.00
N THR A 58 22.99 -0.82 -4.25
CA THR A 58 22.92 0.06 -5.43
C THR A 58 21.49 0.49 -5.77
N ILE A 59 20.49 -0.03 -5.06
CA ILE A 59 19.09 0.35 -5.25
C ILE A 59 18.87 1.80 -4.82
N VAL A 60 18.38 2.61 -5.74
CA VAL A 60 18.01 4.00 -5.47
C VAL A 60 16.51 4.09 -5.17
N GLU A 61 16.19 4.61 -4.00
CA GLU A 61 14.83 4.81 -3.52
C GLU A 61 14.54 6.31 -3.38
N THR A 62 13.36 6.75 -3.77
CA THR A 62 12.90 8.13 -3.58
C THR A 62 11.83 8.18 -2.50
N GLN A 63 12.05 8.93 -1.44
CA GLN A 63 11.03 9.18 -0.42
C GLN A 63 10.07 10.28 -0.88
N LEU A 64 8.76 10.04 -0.79
CA LEU A 64 7.72 10.99 -1.19
C LEU A 64 7.07 11.70 0.00
N THR A 65 7.06 11.08 1.19
CA THR A 65 6.50 11.67 2.42
C THR A 65 7.50 11.55 3.56
N PHE A 66 7.44 12.46 4.55
CA PHE A 66 8.45 12.58 5.59
C PHE A 66 7.87 12.65 7.00
N ASP A 67 6.55 12.61 7.13
CA ASP A 67 5.81 12.84 8.36
C ASP A 67 5.04 11.60 8.85
N GLY A 68 5.37 10.42 8.28
CA GLY A 68 4.81 9.15 8.70
C GLY A 68 5.37 8.69 10.04
N GLU A 69 4.50 8.24 10.94
CA GLU A 69 4.84 7.70 12.26
C GLU A 69 3.88 6.56 12.66
N TYR A 70 4.18 5.88 13.76
CA TYR A 70 3.29 4.86 14.30
C TYR A 70 1.90 5.45 14.57
N GLY A 71 0.86 4.78 14.05
CA GLY A 71 -0.52 5.27 14.11
C GLY A 71 -0.85 6.41 13.15
N TYR A 72 0.10 6.85 12.28
CA TYR A 72 -0.13 7.87 11.28
C TYR A 72 0.59 7.51 9.98
N SER A 73 0.02 6.61 9.20
CA SER A 73 0.67 5.95 8.08
C SER A 73 -0.26 5.77 6.88
N TYR A 74 0.34 5.54 5.71
CA TYR A 74 -0.36 5.26 4.46
C TYR A 74 -0.61 3.76 4.21
N GLY A 75 -0.42 2.91 5.20
CA GLY A 75 -0.62 1.46 5.09
C GLY A 75 -1.73 0.97 5.99
N LEU A 76 -2.52 0.02 5.51
CA LEU A 76 -3.56 -0.67 6.31
C LEU A 76 -2.98 -1.54 7.45
N GLY A 77 -1.64 -1.67 7.53
CA GLY A 77 -0.98 -2.60 8.45
C GLY A 77 -1.06 -2.26 9.92
N ASN A 78 -1.47 -1.06 10.28
CA ASN A 78 -1.36 -0.55 11.66
C ASN A 78 -2.56 -0.84 12.55
N TYR A 79 -3.65 -1.39 12.01
CA TYR A 79 -4.82 -1.79 12.80
C TYR A 79 -4.59 -3.02 13.70
N ARG A 80 -3.52 -3.74 13.50
CA ARG A 80 -3.18 -4.93 14.27
C ARG A 80 -1.79 -4.84 14.85
N ASN A 81 -1.65 -4.19 15.97
CA ASN A 81 -0.95 -4.61 17.16
C ASN A 81 0.50 -4.95 17.20
N GLU A 82 1.16 -5.02 16.15
CA GLU A 82 2.59 -5.12 16.28
C GLU A 82 3.16 -3.77 15.91
N LYS A 83 3.74 -3.10 16.90
CA LYS A 83 4.82 -2.15 16.62
C LYS A 83 5.70 -2.89 15.64
N VAL A 84 5.57 -2.55 14.35
CA VAL A 84 6.24 -3.27 13.27
C VAL A 84 7.70 -3.37 13.66
N LYS A 85 8.18 -4.57 13.98
CA LYS A 85 9.52 -4.80 14.52
C LYS A 85 10.61 -4.34 13.57
N ASP A 86 10.29 -4.29 12.27
CA ASP A 86 11.18 -3.80 11.23
C ASP A 86 10.44 -2.82 10.31
N THR A 87 10.46 -1.54 10.68
CA THR A 87 9.86 -0.47 9.88
C THR A 87 10.66 -0.17 8.61
N LEU A 88 11.91 -0.63 8.52
CA LEU A 88 12.78 -0.42 7.36
C LEU A 88 12.49 -1.39 6.22
N LYS A 89 11.77 -2.47 6.50
CA LYS A 89 11.34 -3.41 5.47
C LYS A 89 10.30 -2.78 4.55
N ARG A 90 10.45 -2.99 3.23
CA ARG A 90 9.44 -2.61 2.25
C ARG A 90 8.14 -3.37 2.52
N SER A 91 7.04 -2.65 2.57
CA SER A 91 5.71 -3.22 2.81
C SER A 91 4.68 -2.62 1.86
N ARG A 92 3.57 -3.34 1.69
CA ARG A 92 2.51 -2.94 0.77
C ARG A 92 1.75 -1.74 1.34
N THR A 93 1.42 -0.81 0.45
CA THR A 93 0.41 0.22 0.67
C THR A 93 -0.69 0.11 -0.39
N SER A 94 -1.92 0.49 -0.03
CA SER A 94 -3.03 0.53 -0.98
C SER A 94 -2.91 1.77 -1.86
N VAL A 95 -2.51 1.56 -3.11
CA VAL A 95 -2.29 2.61 -4.10
C VAL A 95 -3.22 2.40 -5.28
N TYR A 96 -3.91 3.44 -5.67
CA TYR A 96 -4.81 3.46 -6.81
C TYR A 96 -4.25 4.36 -7.90
N TRP A 97 -3.65 3.75 -8.90
CA TRP A 97 -3.01 4.43 -10.01
C TRP A 97 -4.01 5.02 -10.99
N SER A 98 -3.72 6.21 -11.52
CA SER A 98 -4.38 6.71 -12.72
C SER A 98 -3.94 5.92 -13.95
N PRO A 99 -4.80 5.78 -14.98
CA PRO A 99 -4.46 5.02 -16.19
C PRO A 99 -3.25 5.57 -16.95
N ASP A 100 -2.93 6.87 -16.80
CA ASP A 100 -1.78 7.54 -17.40
C ASP A 100 -0.49 7.38 -16.62
N SER A 101 -0.51 6.65 -15.50
CA SER A 101 0.65 6.43 -14.61
C SER A 101 1.28 7.69 -14.01
N LYS A 102 0.63 8.84 -14.12
CA LYS A 102 1.15 10.13 -13.63
C LYS A 102 0.72 10.45 -12.21
N HIS A 103 -0.41 9.88 -11.79
CA HIS A 103 -0.98 10.13 -10.47
C HIS A 103 -1.34 8.83 -9.78
N PHE A 104 -1.38 8.87 -8.47
CA PHE A 104 -2.00 7.82 -7.68
C PHE A 104 -2.69 8.40 -6.46
N ALA A 105 -3.76 7.73 -6.03
CA ALA A 105 -4.46 8.03 -4.80
C ALA A 105 -4.15 6.98 -3.74
N THR A 106 -4.09 7.41 -2.49
CA THR A 106 -3.94 6.51 -1.33
C THR A 106 -4.62 7.13 -0.11
N ILE A 107 -4.98 6.28 0.84
CA ILE A 107 -5.56 6.71 2.11
C ILE A 107 -4.48 6.68 3.18
N ARG A 108 -4.43 7.73 3.98
CA ARG A 108 -3.65 7.82 5.21
C ARG A 108 -4.58 7.76 6.40
N SER A 109 -4.33 6.84 7.30
CA SER A 109 -5.13 6.69 8.52
C SER A 109 -4.40 7.29 9.72
N ASP A 110 -5.12 8.05 10.52
CA ASP A 110 -4.67 8.60 11.81
C ASP A 110 -5.35 7.84 12.95
N LEU A 111 -4.56 7.03 13.63
CA LEU A 111 -4.97 6.18 14.76
C LEU A 111 -4.49 6.74 16.10
N ARG A 112 -3.80 7.89 16.11
CA ARG A 112 -3.14 8.40 17.31
C ARG A 112 -4.11 8.76 18.45
N ASN A 113 -5.37 9.02 18.09
CA ASN A 113 -6.44 9.30 19.07
C ASN A 113 -7.07 8.04 19.65
N LEU A 114 -6.78 6.85 19.09
CA LEU A 114 -7.32 5.61 19.61
C LEU A 114 -6.68 5.23 20.93
N GLN A 115 -7.50 4.80 21.89
CA GLN A 115 -7.04 4.28 23.15
C GLN A 115 -6.51 2.84 22.99
N GLU A 116 -5.69 2.40 23.97
CA GLU A 116 -5.16 1.05 23.98
C GLU A 116 -6.09 0.10 24.75
N LEU A 117 -6.42 -1.01 24.12
CA LEU A 117 -7.00 -2.18 24.78
C LEU A 117 -5.87 -3.10 25.26
N TRP A 118 -5.87 -3.49 26.48
CA TRP A 118 -4.89 -4.40 27.06
C TRP A 118 -5.45 -5.81 27.15
N VAL A 119 -4.69 -6.77 26.64
CA VAL A 119 -5.05 -8.18 26.62
C VAL A 119 -3.91 -9.00 27.23
N ILE A 120 -4.27 -9.93 28.10
CA ILE A 120 -3.30 -10.86 28.69
C ILE A 120 -3.26 -12.12 27.83
N ASN A 121 -2.14 -12.39 27.19
CA ASN A 121 -1.87 -13.66 26.56
C ASN A 121 -1.45 -14.70 27.61
N SER A 122 -2.43 -15.42 28.16
CA SER A 122 -2.24 -16.37 29.25
C SER A 122 -1.51 -17.65 28.84
N VAL A 123 -1.45 -17.94 27.52
CA VAL A 123 -0.79 -19.15 26.99
C VAL A 123 0.65 -18.90 26.54
N ALA A 124 1.13 -17.67 26.60
CA ALA A 124 2.51 -17.34 26.26
C ALA A 124 3.50 -18.06 27.19
N LYS A 125 4.64 -18.47 26.64
CA LYS A 125 5.72 -19.15 27.37
C LYS A 125 6.97 -18.28 27.39
N PRO A 126 7.76 -18.24 28.48
CA PRO A 126 7.64 -19.02 29.72
C PRO A 126 6.61 -18.47 30.72
N ARG A 127 6.05 -17.29 30.48
CA ARG A 127 5.06 -16.63 31.34
C ARG A 127 4.01 -15.89 30.51
N PRO A 128 2.82 -15.60 31.06
CA PRO A 128 1.85 -14.72 30.43
C PRO A 128 2.46 -13.37 30.05
N THR A 129 2.06 -12.83 28.90
CA THR A 129 2.50 -11.52 28.40
C THR A 129 1.31 -10.58 28.31
N LEU A 130 1.58 -9.28 28.55
CA LEU A 130 0.62 -8.21 28.30
C LEU A 130 0.80 -7.74 26.84
N GLU A 131 -0.29 -7.70 26.11
CA GLU A 131 -0.37 -7.17 24.75
C GLU A 131 -1.27 -5.95 24.75
N SER A 132 -0.89 -4.89 24.06
CA SER A 132 -1.73 -3.68 23.92
C SER A 132 -2.10 -3.47 22.47
N TYR A 133 -3.33 -2.99 22.28
CA TYR A 133 -3.92 -2.78 20.97
C TYR A 133 -4.59 -1.41 20.90
N GLN A 134 -4.32 -0.64 19.84
CA GLN A 134 -5.15 0.51 19.53
C GLN A 134 -6.53 0.00 19.10
N TYR A 135 -7.54 0.29 19.87
CA TYR A 135 -8.88 -0.24 19.66
C TYR A 135 -9.94 0.80 20.01
N GLN A 136 -10.88 0.98 19.11
CA GLN A 136 -12.04 1.83 19.33
C GLN A 136 -13.11 1.05 20.10
N MET A 137 -13.46 1.50 21.29
CA MET A 137 -14.60 0.98 22.02
C MET A 137 -15.90 1.62 21.53
N PRO A 138 -17.06 0.98 21.70
CA PRO A 138 -18.35 1.58 21.38
C PRO A 138 -18.55 2.94 22.05
N GLY A 139 -18.80 3.98 21.25
CA GLY A 139 -19.00 5.36 21.72
C GLY A 139 -17.74 6.22 21.77
N GLU A 140 -16.57 5.68 21.46
CA GLU A 140 -15.33 6.44 21.29
C GLU A 140 -15.15 6.92 19.85
N ASP A 141 -14.35 7.98 19.67
CA ASP A 141 -13.97 8.44 18.35
C ASP A 141 -13.15 7.38 17.60
N GLY A 142 -13.46 7.17 16.34
CA GLY A 142 -12.75 6.26 15.46
C GLY A 142 -11.49 6.84 14.84
N PRO A 143 -10.79 6.03 14.02
CA PRO A 143 -9.69 6.53 13.21
C PRO A 143 -10.16 7.62 12.24
N THR A 144 -9.26 8.53 11.90
CA THR A 144 -9.54 9.55 10.89
C THR A 144 -8.78 9.23 9.62
N ASP A 145 -9.49 9.11 8.50
CA ASP A 145 -8.90 8.84 7.21
C ASP A 145 -8.76 10.09 6.36
N TYR A 146 -7.61 10.22 5.70
CA TYR A 146 -7.32 11.31 4.77
C TYR A 146 -7.02 10.75 3.39
N LEU A 147 -7.69 11.27 2.38
CA LEU A 147 -7.43 10.91 0.99
C LEU A 147 -6.35 11.83 0.42
N TYR A 148 -5.26 11.23 -0.06
CA TYR A 148 -4.17 11.92 -0.74
C TYR A 148 -4.14 11.56 -2.22
N LEU A 149 -3.90 12.59 -3.04
CA LEU A 149 -3.56 12.45 -4.44
C LEU A 149 -2.10 12.88 -4.63
N PHE A 150 -1.29 11.99 -5.20
CA PHE A 150 0.11 12.23 -5.51
C PHE A 150 0.30 12.42 -7.01
N ASN A 151 1.18 13.36 -7.36
CA ASN A 151 1.74 13.48 -8.70
C ASN A 151 3.16 12.90 -8.68
N VAL A 152 3.42 11.95 -9.58
CA VAL A 152 4.68 11.20 -9.61
C VAL A 152 5.81 11.99 -10.26
N GLU A 153 5.50 12.90 -11.18
CA GLU A 153 6.50 13.66 -11.93
C GLU A 153 7.15 14.74 -11.06
N ASP A 154 6.35 15.53 -10.37
CA ASP A 154 6.81 16.62 -9.49
C ASP A 154 6.95 16.20 -8.02
N LYS A 155 6.58 14.95 -7.69
CA LYS A 155 6.62 14.37 -6.34
C LYS A 155 5.79 15.14 -5.32
N SER A 156 4.77 15.88 -5.77
CA SER A 156 3.86 16.62 -4.92
C SER A 156 2.70 15.76 -4.45
N SER A 157 2.10 16.16 -3.33
CA SER A 157 0.88 15.54 -2.83
C SER A 157 -0.15 16.59 -2.44
N LYS A 158 -1.42 16.24 -2.57
CA LYS A 158 -2.54 17.06 -2.20
C LYS A 158 -3.57 16.26 -1.41
N ILE A 159 -3.99 16.80 -0.27
CA ILE A 159 -5.12 16.27 0.47
C ILE A 159 -6.41 16.64 -0.26
N ILE A 160 -7.24 15.64 -0.54
CA ILE A 160 -8.58 15.82 -1.05
C ILE A 160 -9.50 16.07 0.15
N LYS A 161 -10.25 17.15 0.11
CA LYS A 161 -11.19 17.50 1.17
C LYS A 161 -12.35 16.49 1.21
N THR A 162 -12.38 15.66 2.22
CA THR A 162 -13.42 14.65 2.47
C THR A 162 -14.24 14.95 3.72
N ASN A 163 -14.00 16.10 4.36
CA ASN A 163 -14.53 16.50 5.66
C ASN A 163 -16.04 16.86 5.68
N ARG A 164 -16.79 16.44 4.66
CA ARG A 164 -18.25 16.60 4.64
C ARG A 164 -18.94 15.78 5.74
N PHE A 165 -18.33 14.67 6.11
CA PHE A 165 -18.81 13.74 7.15
C PHE A 165 -17.66 13.49 8.13
N LYS A 166 -17.86 13.73 9.42
CA LYS A 166 -16.80 13.68 10.44
C LYS A 166 -16.34 12.28 10.77
N ASP A 167 -17.23 11.30 10.68
CA ASP A 167 -17.02 9.91 11.17
C ASP A 167 -17.04 8.91 10.02
N GLN A 168 -16.37 9.23 8.89
CA GLN A 168 -16.36 8.36 7.74
C GLN A 168 -15.06 7.58 7.64
N GLU A 169 -15.20 6.29 7.51
CA GLU A 169 -14.19 5.42 6.96
C GLU A 169 -14.11 5.60 5.45
N LEU A 170 -12.92 5.82 4.91
CA LEU A 170 -12.72 5.99 3.49
C LEU A 170 -12.33 4.67 2.84
N SER A 171 -13.00 4.32 1.76
CA SER A 171 -12.57 3.25 0.87
C SER A 171 -12.42 3.77 -0.54
N LEU A 172 -11.41 3.29 -1.26
CA LEU A 172 -11.23 3.56 -2.68
C LEU A 172 -11.56 2.30 -3.46
N GLU A 173 -12.48 2.42 -4.39
CA GLU A 173 -12.81 1.34 -5.31
C GLU A 173 -12.44 1.75 -6.73
N MET A 174 -11.75 0.86 -7.45
CA MET A 174 -11.55 1.04 -8.87
C MET A 174 -12.85 0.76 -9.59
N PRO A 175 -13.39 1.71 -10.37
CA PRO A 175 -14.54 1.41 -11.21
C PRO A 175 -14.15 0.26 -12.16
N SER A 176 -14.90 -0.82 -12.11
CA SER A 176 -14.70 -1.92 -13.05
C SER A 176 -15.09 -1.47 -14.44
N PHE A 177 -14.14 -1.12 -15.28
CA PHE A 177 -14.38 -0.74 -16.69
C PHE A 177 -14.81 -1.92 -17.59
N LYS A 178 -15.24 -3.04 -17.03
CA LYS A 178 -15.68 -4.22 -17.80
C LYS A 178 -17.07 -4.12 -18.43
N GLN A 179 -17.71 -2.94 -18.45
CA GLN A 179 -19.08 -2.84 -18.93
C GLN A 179 -19.27 -1.75 -20.00
N LYS A 180 -18.50 -1.81 -21.09
CA LYS A 180 -18.75 -0.90 -22.22
C LYS A 180 -19.17 -1.55 -23.54
N ASP A 181 -19.23 -2.86 -23.64
CA ASP A 181 -19.49 -3.52 -24.93
C ASP A 181 -20.82 -4.30 -25.04
N THR A 182 -21.77 -4.13 -24.13
CA THR A 182 -23.00 -4.92 -24.18
C THR A 182 -24.27 -4.15 -24.55
N TYR A 183 -24.20 -2.86 -24.83
CA TYR A 183 -25.39 -2.07 -25.23
C TYR A 183 -25.27 -1.32 -26.55
N ALA A 184 -24.56 -1.87 -27.49
CA ALA A 184 -24.60 -1.44 -28.88
C ALA A 184 -25.22 -2.56 -29.75
N LYS A 185 -26.55 -2.72 -29.65
CA LYS A 185 -27.39 -3.30 -30.70
C LYS A 185 -28.74 -2.64 -30.68
#